data_00bc9e8f83e6b2869d208e7fe89161e2
#
_entry.id   00bc9e8f83e6b2869d208e7fe89161e2
#
_cell.length_a   1.000
_cell.length_b   1.000
_cell.length_c   1.000
_cell.angle_alpha   90.00
_cell.angle_beta   90.00
_cell.angle_gamma   90.00
#
_symmetry.space_group_name_H-M   'P 1'
#
loop_
_entity.id
_entity.type
_entity.pdbx_description
1 polymer ?
#
loop_
_entity_poly.entity_id
_entity_poly.type
_entity_poly.pdbx_seq_one_letter_code
_entity_poly.pdbx_strand_id
1 'polypeptide(L)'
;MAGYDMTTNSNAPTPAAPTGNSDLIYQLDDTPAFAPALFAALQHVLASFVGIITPTLIVGSALGLGAHVPYLVSMALFVSGLGTFVQAKRIGPIGSGLLCLQGTSFGFLSVILSAGFIVKGRGASEEEILATLFGICFCAAFVEITFSQFINKLRKVITPVVTGTIICLMG
;
A
#
# COMPACT_ATOMS: atom_id res chain seq x y z
N MET A 1 35.47 -15.50 59.06
CA MET A 1 35.68 -15.65 57.62
C MET A 1 34.89 -16.83 57.12
N ALA A 2 33.71 -16.61 56.59
CA ALA A 2 32.84 -17.69 56.07
C ALA A 2 32.94 -17.59 54.54
N GLY A 3 33.52 -18.65 53.92
CA GLY A 3 33.64 -18.79 52.49
C GLY A 3 32.25 -19.03 51.88
N TYR A 4 31.85 -18.20 50.93
CA TYR A 4 30.66 -18.36 50.11
C TYR A 4 30.99 -19.33 48.97
N ASP A 5 30.49 -20.53 49.04
CA ASP A 5 30.66 -21.56 48.03
C ASP A 5 29.63 -21.28 46.89
N MET A 6 30.15 -20.78 45.77
CA MET A 6 29.36 -20.58 44.52
C MET A 6 29.35 -21.88 43.72
N THR A 7 28.62 -22.91 44.16
CA THR A 7 28.26 -23.99 43.29
C THR A 7 27.09 -23.53 42.40
N THR A 8 27.42 -23.13 41.20
CA THR A 8 26.44 -22.83 40.15
C THR A 8 25.59 -24.07 39.85
N ASN A 9 24.35 -24.03 40.32
CA ASN A 9 23.35 -25.04 39.98
C ASN A 9 22.99 -24.95 38.52
N SER A 10 23.63 -25.76 37.66
CA SER A 10 23.45 -25.80 36.21
C SER A 10 22.10 -26.40 35.76
N ASN A 11 21.17 -26.63 36.66
CA ASN A 11 19.85 -27.18 36.37
C ASN A 11 18.71 -26.12 36.43
N ALA A 12 19.03 -24.84 36.31
CA ALA A 12 17.97 -23.87 36.03
C ALA A 12 17.40 -24.18 34.65
N PRO A 13 16.07 -24.44 34.52
CA PRO A 13 15.48 -24.62 33.20
C PRO A 13 15.72 -23.36 32.38
N THR A 14 16.44 -23.52 31.25
CA THR A 14 16.53 -22.48 30.23
C THR A 14 15.13 -21.94 30.01
N PRO A 15 14.89 -20.62 30.11
CA PRO A 15 13.58 -20.09 29.76
C PRO A 15 13.25 -20.58 28.35
N ALA A 16 12.20 -21.41 28.26
CA ALA A 16 11.69 -21.84 26.98
C ALA A 16 11.46 -20.56 26.16
N ALA A 17 12.08 -20.49 24.98
CA ALA A 17 11.76 -19.47 24.01
C ALA A 17 10.23 -19.40 23.96
N PRO A 18 9.61 -18.20 23.92
CA PRO A 18 8.18 -18.09 23.83
C PRO A 18 7.75 -18.91 22.62
N THR A 19 7.13 -20.05 22.86
CA THR A 19 6.38 -20.79 21.87
C THR A 19 5.24 -19.84 21.54
N GLY A 20 5.46 -19.01 20.51
CA GLY A 20 4.45 -18.09 20.04
C GLY A 20 3.26 -18.91 19.58
N ASN A 21 2.30 -19.11 20.47
CA ASN A 21 0.93 -19.22 20.05
C ASN A 21 0.64 -17.88 19.40
N SER A 22 0.88 -17.79 18.08
CA SER A 22 0.34 -16.70 17.31
C SER A 22 -1.17 -16.85 17.43
N ASP A 23 -1.85 -15.85 18.03
CA ASP A 23 -3.32 -15.76 18.04
C ASP A 23 -3.89 -15.63 16.60
N LEU A 24 -3.05 -15.85 15.60
CA LEU A 24 -3.42 -15.86 14.20
C LEU A 24 -4.12 -17.18 13.86
N ILE A 25 -5.34 -17.08 13.39
CA ILE A 25 -6.15 -18.22 12.92
C ILE A 25 -5.49 -18.92 11.72
N TYR A 26 -4.80 -18.16 10.87
CA TYR A 26 -4.04 -18.67 9.72
C TYR A 26 -2.63 -18.08 9.74
N GLN A 27 -1.65 -18.91 9.44
CA GLN A 27 -0.26 -18.49 9.22
C GLN A 27 0.00 -18.17 7.75
N LEU A 28 1.18 -17.68 7.44
CA LEU A 28 1.54 -17.20 6.10
C LEU A 28 1.41 -18.28 5.00
N ASP A 29 1.73 -19.52 5.37
CA ASP A 29 1.74 -20.66 4.44
C ASP A 29 0.44 -21.48 4.49
N ASP A 30 -0.51 -21.09 5.33
CA ASP A 30 -1.78 -21.78 5.46
C ASP A 30 -2.71 -21.42 4.28
N THR A 31 -3.39 -22.44 3.77
CA THR A 31 -4.42 -22.29 2.76
C THR A 31 -5.81 -22.42 3.40
N PRO A 32 -6.54 -21.31 3.57
CA PRO A 32 -7.89 -21.36 4.13
C PRO A 32 -8.85 -22.12 3.19
N ALA A 33 -9.90 -22.71 3.76
CA ALA A 33 -10.95 -23.33 2.96
C ALA A 33 -11.60 -22.29 2.02
N PHE A 34 -12.14 -22.73 0.88
CA PHE A 34 -12.65 -21.85 -0.17
C PHE A 34 -13.72 -20.85 0.35
N ALA A 35 -14.66 -21.29 1.18
CA ALA A 35 -15.72 -20.40 1.66
C ALA A 35 -15.20 -19.27 2.55
N PRO A 36 -14.42 -19.50 3.63
CA PRO A 36 -13.80 -18.41 4.40
C PRO A 36 -12.93 -17.49 3.55
N ALA A 37 -12.16 -18.03 2.60
CA ALA A 37 -11.33 -17.24 1.71
C ALA A 37 -12.17 -16.30 0.81
N LEU A 38 -13.28 -16.80 0.26
CA LEU A 38 -14.20 -16.02 -0.56
C LEU A 38 -14.85 -14.88 0.24
N PHE A 39 -15.32 -15.16 1.46
CA PHE A 39 -15.90 -14.13 2.34
C PHE A 39 -14.88 -13.07 2.71
N ALA A 40 -13.65 -13.46 3.08
CA ALA A 40 -12.58 -12.52 3.38
C ALA A 40 -12.21 -11.66 2.15
N ALA A 41 -12.12 -12.26 0.96
CA ALA A 41 -11.85 -11.54 -0.27
C ALA A 41 -12.95 -10.52 -0.58
N LEU A 42 -14.22 -10.91 -0.46
CA LEU A 42 -15.37 -10.01 -0.68
C LEU A 42 -15.34 -8.85 0.32
N GLN A 43 -15.08 -9.11 1.59
CA GLN A 43 -14.96 -8.08 2.62
C GLN A 43 -13.85 -7.09 2.29
N HIS A 44 -12.67 -7.57 1.86
CA HIS A 44 -11.55 -6.71 1.46
C HIS A 44 -11.88 -5.85 0.24
N VAL A 45 -12.53 -6.42 -0.77
CA VAL A 45 -12.96 -5.67 -1.96
C VAL A 45 -13.94 -4.58 -1.56
N LEU A 46 -14.96 -4.88 -0.77
CA LEU A 46 -15.96 -3.90 -0.32
C LEU A 46 -15.33 -2.78 0.52
N ALA A 47 -14.40 -3.12 1.42
CA ALA A 47 -13.73 -2.14 2.25
C ALA A 47 -12.82 -1.19 1.44
N SER A 48 -12.12 -1.71 0.42
CA SER A 48 -11.19 -0.93 -0.40
C SER A 48 -11.85 -0.17 -1.55
N PHE A 49 -13.04 -0.61 -1.99
CA PHE A 49 -13.75 -0.08 -3.15
C PHE A 49 -13.93 1.44 -3.09
N VAL A 50 -14.44 1.95 -1.98
CA VAL A 50 -14.68 3.39 -1.79
C VAL A 50 -13.35 4.17 -1.84
N GLY A 51 -12.31 3.65 -1.18
CA GLY A 51 -10.98 4.28 -1.16
C GLY A 51 -10.32 4.37 -2.54
N ILE A 52 -10.58 3.39 -3.43
CA ILE A 52 -10.04 3.39 -4.80
C ILE A 52 -10.80 4.36 -5.71
N ILE A 53 -12.12 4.40 -5.58
CA ILE A 53 -12.97 5.21 -6.47
C ILE A 53 -12.95 6.69 -6.10
N THR A 54 -12.94 7.02 -4.81
CA THR A 54 -13.11 8.39 -4.33
C THR A 54 -12.08 9.38 -4.91
N PRO A 55 -10.77 9.14 -4.92
CA PRO A 55 -9.82 10.07 -5.51
C PRO A 55 -10.06 10.28 -7.00
N THR A 56 -10.43 9.22 -7.71
CA THR A 56 -10.74 9.28 -9.14
C THR A 56 -11.97 10.14 -9.43
N LEU A 57 -13.03 10.00 -8.61
CA LEU A 57 -14.23 10.83 -8.70
C LEU A 57 -13.93 12.30 -8.40
N ILE A 58 -13.12 12.57 -7.37
CA ILE A 58 -12.73 13.94 -7.00
C ILE A 58 -11.96 14.60 -8.16
N VAL A 59 -10.96 13.92 -8.70
CA VAL A 59 -10.17 14.45 -9.83
C VAL A 59 -11.07 14.68 -11.05
N GLY A 60 -11.88 13.70 -11.41
CA GLY A 60 -12.79 13.79 -12.57
C GLY A 60 -13.80 14.93 -12.44
N SER A 61 -14.42 15.09 -11.26
CA SER A 61 -15.41 16.15 -11.04
C SER A 61 -14.76 17.54 -10.94
N ALA A 62 -13.65 17.69 -10.23
CA ALA A 62 -12.97 18.97 -10.05
C ALA A 62 -12.39 19.53 -11.35
N LEU A 63 -11.83 18.66 -12.18
CA LEU A 63 -11.27 19.07 -13.47
C LEU A 63 -12.32 19.15 -14.60
N GLY A 64 -13.55 18.70 -14.35
CA GLY A 64 -14.62 18.73 -15.35
C GLY A 64 -14.50 17.61 -16.39
N LEU A 65 -13.90 16.49 -16.04
CA LEU A 65 -13.70 15.32 -16.91
C LEU A 65 -14.90 14.34 -16.88
N GLY A 66 -16.12 14.85 -16.77
CA GLY A 66 -17.32 14.06 -16.51
C GLY A 66 -17.54 12.89 -17.47
N ALA A 67 -17.27 13.11 -18.77
CA ALA A 67 -17.40 12.07 -19.79
C ALA A 67 -16.42 10.91 -19.60
N HIS A 68 -15.25 11.18 -19.01
CA HIS A 68 -14.17 10.20 -18.82
C HIS A 68 -14.22 9.50 -17.46
N VAL A 69 -15.02 9.98 -16.49
CA VAL A 69 -15.09 9.43 -15.13
C VAL A 69 -15.39 7.92 -15.11
N PRO A 70 -16.37 7.38 -15.84
CA PRO A 70 -16.64 5.94 -15.83
C PRO A 70 -15.43 5.11 -16.29
N TYR A 71 -14.72 5.58 -17.31
CA TYR A 71 -13.50 4.94 -17.79
C TYR A 71 -12.40 4.98 -16.74
N LEU A 72 -12.16 6.14 -16.13
CA LEU A 72 -11.13 6.32 -15.10
C LEU A 72 -11.38 5.43 -13.88
N VAL A 73 -12.63 5.33 -13.42
CA VAL A 73 -13.02 4.46 -12.31
C VAL A 73 -12.80 2.98 -12.67
N SER A 74 -13.22 2.57 -13.86
CA SER A 74 -13.04 1.19 -14.32
C SER A 74 -11.56 0.81 -14.38
N MET A 75 -10.72 1.71 -14.92
CA MET A 75 -9.28 1.48 -15.01
C MET A 75 -8.61 1.50 -13.63
N ALA A 76 -9.04 2.37 -12.71
CA ALA A 76 -8.52 2.39 -11.34
C ALA A 76 -8.78 1.06 -10.62
N LEU A 77 -9.99 0.51 -10.75
CA LEU A 77 -10.35 -0.79 -10.18
C LEU A 77 -9.58 -1.94 -10.83
N PHE A 78 -9.47 -1.92 -12.16
CA PHE A 78 -8.74 -2.95 -12.90
C PHE A 78 -7.26 -2.99 -12.52
N VAL A 79 -6.60 -1.83 -12.54
CA VAL A 79 -5.18 -1.72 -12.18
C VAL A 79 -4.94 -2.05 -10.71
N SER A 80 -5.85 -1.64 -9.81
CA SER A 80 -5.80 -2.01 -8.40
C SER A 80 -5.86 -3.53 -8.20
N GLY A 81 -6.79 -4.21 -8.90
CA GLY A 81 -6.90 -5.66 -8.85
C GLY A 81 -5.64 -6.36 -9.38
N LEU A 82 -5.12 -5.89 -10.52
CA LEU A 82 -3.91 -6.45 -11.12
C LEU A 82 -2.68 -6.23 -10.20
N GLY A 83 -2.53 -5.01 -9.67
CA GLY A 83 -1.44 -4.67 -8.74
C GLY A 83 -1.50 -5.51 -7.47
N THR A 84 -2.69 -5.69 -6.89
CA THR A 84 -2.92 -6.53 -5.70
C THR A 84 -2.57 -7.99 -5.99
N PHE A 85 -2.95 -8.52 -7.16
CA PHE A 85 -2.61 -9.88 -7.57
C PHE A 85 -1.10 -10.09 -7.70
N VAL A 86 -0.40 -9.17 -8.38
CA VAL A 86 1.07 -9.22 -8.53
C VAL A 86 1.75 -9.14 -7.17
N GLN A 87 1.25 -8.28 -6.28
CA GLN A 87 1.78 -8.11 -4.93
C GLN A 87 1.61 -9.37 -4.08
N ALA A 88 0.44 -10.00 -4.12
CA ALA A 88 0.12 -11.19 -3.35
C ALA A 88 0.86 -12.44 -3.89
N LYS A 89 0.92 -12.59 -5.22
CA LYS A 89 1.50 -13.80 -5.84
C LYS A 89 3.02 -13.79 -5.94
N ARG A 90 3.68 -12.65 -5.72
CA ARG A 90 5.13 -12.48 -5.84
C ARG A 90 5.68 -13.05 -7.16
N ILE A 91 5.61 -12.23 -8.21
CA ILE A 91 6.09 -12.64 -9.55
C ILE A 91 7.54 -12.20 -9.71
N GLY A 92 8.47 -13.14 -9.61
CA GLY A 92 9.91 -12.90 -9.67
C GLY A 92 10.40 -12.01 -8.52
N PRO A 93 11.07 -10.88 -8.78
CA PRO A 93 11.55 -9.96 -7.75
C PRO A 93 10.46 -8.97 -7.28
N ILE A 94 9.27 -8.99 -7.89
CA ILE A 94 8.19 -8.04 -7.65
C ILE A 94 7.14 -8.70 -6.75
N GLY A 95 6.66 -7.94 -5.75
CA GLY A 95 5.65 -8.38 -4.78
C GLY A 95 6.25 -8.86 -3.46
N SER A 96 5.51 -8.64 -2.39
CA SER A 96 5.91 -9.03 -1.02
C SER A 96 5.50 -10.46 -0.66
N GLY A 97 4.57 -11.07 -1.40
CA GLY A 97 3.91 -12.33 -1.02
C GLY A 97 2.86 -12.16 0.07
N LEU A 98 2.53 -10.92 0.43
CA LEU A 98 1.49 -10.57 1.39
C LEU A 98 0.29 -9.99 0.66
N LEU A 99 -0.91 -10.21 1.20
CA LEU A 99 -2.13 -9.59 0.68
C LEU A 99 -2.14 -8.10 1.07
N CYS A 100 -1.51 -7.28 0.23
CA CYS A 100 -1.53 -5.83 0.32
C CYS A 100 -2.38 -5.29 -0.82
N LEU A 101 -3.54 -4.73 -0.50
CA LEU A 101 -4.40 -4.08 -1.49
C LEU A 101 -3.68 -2.87 -2.07
N GLN A 102 -3.56 -2.84 -3.39
CA GLN A 102 -3.02 -1.71 -4.13
C GLN A 102 -4.16 -0.81 -4.57
N GLY A 103 -4.06 0.47 -4.30
CA GLY A 103 -5.13 1.41 -4.62
C GLY A 103 -4.61 2.82 -4.86
N THR A 104 -5.51 3.72 -5.20
CA THR A 104 -5.22 5.15 -5.34
C THR A 104 -4.89 5.76 -3.98
N SER A 105 -3.88 6.63 -3.93
CA SER A 105 -3.47 7.31 -2.70
C SER A 105 -4.03 8.72 -2.64
N PHE A 106 -4.66 9.08 -1.53
CA PHE A 106 -5.08 10.46 -1.25
C PHE A 106 -3.89 11.42 -1.12
N GLY A 107 -2.70 10.92 -0.77
CA GLY A 107 -1.50 11.73 -0.64
C GLY A 107 -1.08 12.46 -1.92
N PHE A 108 -1.41 11.91 -3.08
CA PHE A 108 -1.11 12.53 -4.38
C PHE A 108 -2.23 13.41 -4.93
N LEU A 109 -3.40 13.41 -4.29
CA LEU A 109 -4.60 14.07 -4.80
C LEU A 109 -4.39 15.57 -5.03
N SER A 110 -3.79 16.26 -4.07
CA SER A 110 -3.52 17.70 -4.16
C SER A 110 -2.56 18.05 -5.29
N VAL A 111 -1.53 17.23 -5.50
CA VAL A 111 -0.53 17.43 -6.58
C VAL A 111 -1.18 17.22 -7.94
N ILE A 112 -1.97 16.16 -8.10
CA ILE A 112 -2.69 15.84 -9.33
C ILE A 112 -3.70 16.94 -9.67
N LEU A 113 -4.47 17.41 -8.69
CA LEU A 113 -5.42 18.51 -8.87
C LEU A 113 -4.70 19.81 -9.26
N SER A 114 -3.59 20.16 -8.58
CA SER A 114 -2.82 21.36 -8.90
C SER A 114 -2.30 21.31 -10.33
N ALA A 115 -1.71 20.19 -10.75
CA ALA A 115 -1.25 20.00 -12.12
C ALA A 115 -2.40 20.10 -13.13
N GLY A 116 -3.52 19.43 -12.86
CA GLY A 116 -4.72 19.48 -13.71
C GLY A 116 -5.29 20.89 -13.85
N PHE A 117 -5.38 21.67 -12.77
CA PHE A 117 -5.85 23.05 -12.82
C PHE A 117 -4.91 23.97 -13.58
N ILE A 118 -3.59 23.78 -13.50
CA ILE A 118 -2.62 24.55 -14.28
C ILE A 118 -2.83 24.32 -15.80
N VAL A 119 -3.01 23.06 -16.18
CA VAL A 119 -3.24 22.70 -17.60
C VAL A 119 -4.59 23.21 -18.09
N LYS A 120 -5.64 23.01 -17.28
CA LYS A 120 -6.99 23.53 -17.55
C LYS A 120 -7.01 25.06 -17.69
N GLY A 121 -6.28 25.78 -16.83
CA GLY A 121 -6.15 27.23 -16.88
C GLY A 121 -5.46 27.77 -18.13
N ARG A 122 -4.74 26.91 -18.87
CA ARG A 122 -4.15 27.23 -20.18
C ARG A 122 -5.12 27.02 -21.35
N GLY A 123 -6.36 26.60 -21.08
CA GLY A 123 -7.38 26.33 -22.09
C GLY A 123 -7.26 24.95 -22.76
N ALA A 124 -6.58 24.01 -22.12
CA ALA A 124 -6.42 22.65 -22.64
C ALA A 124 -7.77 21.89 -22.70
N SER A 125 -7.90 21.00 -23.68
CA SER A 125 -9.03 20.09 -23.80
C SER A 125 -9.00 19.01 -22.70
N GLU A 126 -10.12 18.29 -22.52
CA GLU A 126 -10.20 17.21 -21.53
C GLU A 126 -9.17 16.10 -21.79
N GLU A 127 -8.94 15.77 -23.08
CA GLU A 127 -7.94 14.78 -23.48
C GLU A 127 -6.51 15.25 -23.18
N GLU A 128 -6.21 16.53 -23.39
CA GLU A 128 -4.90 17.10 -23.07
C GLU A 128 -4.63 17.11 -21.56
N ILE A 129 -5.66 17.41 -20.76
CA ILE A 129 -5.58 17.32 -19.29
C ILE A 129 -5.26 15.88 -18.89
N LEU A 130 -6.01 14.91 -19.40
CA LEU A 130 -5.79 13.49 -19.10
C LEU A 130 -4.41 13.01 -19.54
N ALA A 131 -3.99 13.33 -20.77
CA ALA A 131 -2.68 12.96 -21.28
C ALA A 131 -1.55 13.53 -20.41
N THR A 132 -1.69 14.78 -19.98
CA THR A 132 -0.73 15.42 -19.08
C THR A 132 -0.67 14.74 -17.72
N LEU A 133 -1.83 14.45 -17.11
CA LEU A 133 -1.90 13.78 -15.81
C LEU A 133 -1.30 12.37 -15.88
N PHE A 134 -1.63 11.59 -16.90
CA PHE A 134 -1.02 10.27 -17.11
C PHE A 134 0.49 10.36 -17.36
N GLY A 135 0.94 11.36 -18.13
CA GLY A 135 2.37 11.62 -18.36
C GLY A 135 3.11 11.93 -17.07
N ILE A 136 2.55 12.78 -16.20
CA ILE A 136 3.13 13.11 -14.89
C ILE A 136 3.18 11.85 -14.01
N CYS A 137 2.11 11.06 -13.94
CA CYS A 137 2.09 9.82 -13.17
C CYS A 137 3.11 8.80 -13.69
N PHE A 138 3.26 8.69 -15.00
CA PHE A 138 4.26 7.82 -15.62
C PHE A 138 5.69 8.25 -15.24
N CYS A 139 6.01 9.53 -15.34
CA CYS A 139 7.30 10.05 -14.90
C CYS A 139 7.53 9.85 -13.39
N ALA A 140 6.51 10.07 -12.57
CA ALA A 140 6.57 9.85 -11.12
C ALA A 140 6.90 8.40 -10.78
N ALA A 141 6.37 7.42 -11.53
CA ALA A 141 6.68 6.00 -11.34
C ALA A 141 8.18 5.70 -11.48
N PHE A 142 8.89 6.34 -12.42
CA PHE A 142 10.35 6.18 -12.52
C PHE A 142 11.08 6.73 -11.30
N VAL A 143 10.61 7.87 -10.78
CA VAL A 143 11.16 8.45 -9.55
C VAL A 143 10.96 7.49 -8.38
N GLU A 144 9.77 6.91 -8.22
CA GLU A 144 9.48 5.93 -7.16
C GLU A 144 10.34 4.67 -7.28
N ILE A 145 10.49 4.13 -8.50
CA ILE A 145 11.36 2.96 -8.75
C ILE A 145 12.80 3.29 -8.33
N THR A 146 13.29 4.48 -8.68
CA THR A 146 14.63 4.92 -8.33
C THR A 146 14.80 5.06 -6.82
N PHE A 147 13.84 5.71 -6.13
CA PHE A 147 13.85 5.82 -4.68
C PHE A 147 13.77 4.46 -3.99
N SER A 148 13.02 3.51 -4.53
CA SER A 148 12.91 2.15 -4.01
C SER A 148 14.26 1.45 -3.90
N GLN A 149 15.20 1.70 -4.82
CA GLN A 149 16.56 1.15 -4.76
C GLN A 149 17.37 1.69 -3.57
N PHE A 150 17.06 2.91 -3.14
CA PHE A 150 17.74 3.58 -2.03
C PHE A 150 17.05 3.39 -0.67
N ILE A 151 15.90 2.74 -0.62
CA ILE A 151 15.07 2.60 0.59
C ILE A 151 15.85 1.98 1.76
N ASN A 152 16.77 1.04 1.47
CA ASN A 152 17.60 0.40 2.48
C ASN A 152 18.55 1.40 3.18
N LYS A 153 18.99 2.44 2.49
CA LYS A 153 19.78 3.54 3.06
C LYS A 153 18.90 4.52 3.84
N LEU A 154 17.68 4.77 3.32
CA LEU A 154 16.71 5.65 3.97
C LEU A 154 16.10 5.03 5.25
N ARG A 155 16.12 3.73 5.43
CA ARG A 155 15.62 3.06 6.65
C ARG A 155 16.27 3.57 7.94
N LYS A 156 17.47 4.13 7.88
CA LYS A 156 18.11 4.77 9.03
C LYS A 156 17.46 6.10 9.44
N VAL A 157 16.80 6.77 8.48
CA VAL A 157 16.12 8.06 8.69
C VAL A 157 14.61 7.88 8.86
N ILE A 158 14.03 6.98 8.05
CA ILE A 158 12.60 6.64 8.12
C ILE A 158 12.40 5.59 9.21
N THR A 159 12.24 6.05 10.44
CA THR A 159 11.95 5.17 11.57
C THR A 159 10.49 4.73 11.56
N PRO A 160 10.12 3.60 12.23
CA PRO A 160 8.73 3.16 12.35
C PRO A 160 7.80 4.25 12.94
N VAL A 161 8.32 5.10 13.82
CA VAL A 161 7.57 6.22 14.40
C VAL A 161 7.20 7.25 13.33
N VAL A 162 8.17 7.64 12.48
CA VAL A 162 7.93 8.59 11.37
C VAL A 162 6.90 8.01 10.41
N THR A 163 7.05 6.74 10.03
CA THR A 163 6.10 6.06 9.13
C THR A 163 4.70 5.99 9.73
N GLY A 164 4.58 5.61 11.01
CA GLY A 164 3.30 5.56 11.69
C GLY A 164 2.62 6.93 11.80
N THR A 165 3.40 7.98 12.10
CA THR A 165 2.88 9.35 12.16
C THR A 165 2.36 9.82 10.80
N ILE A 166 3.11 9.57 9.72
CA ILE A 166 2.68 9.94 8.35
C ILE A 166 1.39 9.20 7.98
N ILE A 167 1.29 7.90 8.28
CA ILE A 167 0.08 7.12 8.00
C ILE A 167 -1.12 7.69 8.77
N CYS A 168 -0.95 8.01 10.05
CA CYS A 168 -2.01 8.63 10.85
C CYS A 168 -2.44 10.02 10.35
N LEU A 169 -1.52 10.79 9.76
CA LEU A 169 -1.82 12.12 9.21
C LEU A 169 -2.49 12.06 7.84
N MET A 170 -2.24 11.00 7.06
CA MET A 170 -2.86 10.81 5.74
C MET A 170 -4.24 10.16 5.81
N GLY A 171 -4.63 9.68 6.97
CA GLY A 171 -5.96 9.19 7.24
C GLY A 171 -6.23 7.78 7.05
#